data_873950eb62f3912211787cf1a692919a
#
_entry.id   873950eb62f3912211787cf1a692919a
#
_cell.length_a   1.000
_cell.length_b   1.000
_cell.length_c   1.000
_cell.angle_alpha   90.00
_cell.angle_beta   90.00
_cell.angle_gamma   90.00
#
_symmetry.space_group_name_H-M   'P 1'
#
loop_
_entity.id
_entity.type
_entity.pdbx_description
1 polymer ?
#
loop_
_entity_poly.entity_id
_entity_poly.type
_entity_poly.pdbx_seq_one_letter_code
_entity_poly.pdbx_strand_id
1 'polypeptide(L)'
;MARLAVESGVTDIAATPHCNAPDPFYNYADSALHARFTRLRQRLEREQIPLRIHEGMEVFTTPELPRLLDEGRLLTLGGTRYLLIEFAFGESEWFFDEMLAAVRARGLTPVLAHPERYTCVQDEPRLLRRWAREGTVLQANKGSFFGMFGRRAAAAAHWALADGCLHLIASDAHSPYRRTTRMSDIFDFTADFAAEEIADFLLRQNPADILANRPVYTVREKF
;
A
#
# COMPACT_ATOMS: atom_id res chain seq x y z
N MET A 1 -1.06 -18.03 4.27
CA MET A 1 -1.22 -16.57 4.34
C MET A 1 -2.56 -16.18 4.94
N ALA A 2 -3.72 -16.54 4.36
CA ALA A 2 -5.04 -16.13 4.90
C ALA A 2 -5.25 -16.48 6.38
N ARG A 3 -4.90 -17.70 6.81
CA ARG A 3 -4.97 -18.08 8.24
C ARG A 3 -4.08 -17.22 9.13
N LEU A 4 -2.83 -16.94 8.69
CA LEU A 4 -1.91 -16.05 9.42
C LEU A 4 -2.45 -14.62 9.56
N ALA A 5 -3.17 -14.13 8.54
CA ALA A 5 -3.84 -12.83 8.62
C ALA A 5 -4.92 -12.85 9.71
N VAL A 6 -5.84 -13.81 9.64
CA VAL A 6 -6.94 -13.95 10.62
C VAL A 6 -6.40 -14.15 12.05
N GLU A 7 -5.39 -15.00 12.23
CA GLU A 7 -4.71 -15.23 13.49
C GLU A 7 -4.10 -13.96 14.10
N SER A 8 -3.77 -12.96 13.27
CA SER A 8 -3.27 -11.66 13.70
C SER A 8 -4.35 -10.56 13.75
N GLY A 9 -5.64 -10.94 13.70
CA GLY A 9 -6.77 -10.02 13.81
C GLY A 9 -7.16 -9.31 12.51
N VAL A 10 -6.59 -9.68 11.37
CA VAL A 10 -6.96 -9.09 10.07
C VAL A 10 -8.27 -9.69 9.58
N THR A 11 -9.24 -8.84 9.24
CA THR A 11 -10.56 -9.22 8.72
C THR A 11 -10.73 -8.96 7.24
N ASP A 12 -9.95 -8.04 6.69
CA ASP A 12 -10.03 -7.55 5.32
C ASP A 12 -8.64 -7.42 4.70
N ILE A 13 -8.50 -7.82 3.44
CA ILE A 13 -7.26 -7.64 2.66
C ILE A 13 -7.62 -7.08 1.28
N ALA A 14 -6.95 -6.01 0.89
CA ALA A 14 -6.83 -5.65 -0.51
C ALA A 14 -5.76 -6.55 -1.14
N ALA A 15 -6.16 -7.44 -2.03
CA ALA A 15 -5.23 -8.29 -2.76
C ALA A 15 -4.76 -7.55 -4.02
N THR A 16 -3.47 -7.22 -4.06
CA THR A 16 -2.87 -6.29 -5.01
C THR A 16 -1.76 -6.97 -5.82
N PRO A 17 -2.10 -7.89 -6.75
CA PRO A 17 -1.08 -8.47 -7.63
C PRO A 17 -0.39 -7.37 -8.45
N HIS A 18 0.91 -7.53 -8.68
CA HIS A 18 1.68 -6.63 -9.53
C HIS A 18 1.06 -6.52 -10.92
N CYS A 19 0.98 -5.31 -11.44
CA CYS A 19 0.51 -4.97 -12.76
C CYS A 19 1.52 -4.04 -13.44
N ASN A 20 1.69 -4.20 -14.75
CA ASN A 20 2.57 -3.36 -15.57
C ASN A 20 4.06 -3.40 -15.17
N ALA A 21 4.46 -4.31 -14.27
CA ALA A 21 5.85 -4.46 -13.87
C ALA A 21 6.68 -5.12 -14.97
N PRO A 22 7.97 -4.78 -15.08
CA PRO A 22 8.88 -5.47 -15.97
C PRO A 22 8.89 -6.96 -15.66
N ASP A 23 8.56 -7.78 -16.67
CA ASP A 23 8.66 -9.24 -16.71
C ASP A 23 8.03 -10.05 -15.56
N PRO A 24 7.07 -10.92 -15.76
CA PRO A 24 5.96 -11.01 -16.73
C PRO A 24 4.59 -10.66 -16.10
N PHE A 25 4.48 -9.56 -15.38
CA PHE A 25 3.28 -9.23 -14.59
C PHE A 25 2.26 -8.40 -15.40
N TYR A 26 1.49 -9.09 -16.25
CA TYR A 26 0.40 -8.51 -17.07
C TYR A 26 -0.97 -8.75 -16.41
N ASN A 27 -1.11 -8.40 -15.11
CA ASN A 27 -2.37 -8.57 -14.39
C ASN A 27 -3.28 -7.34 -14.57
N TYR A 28 -3.64 -7.03 -15.81
CA TYR A 28 -4.59 -5.95 -16.09
C TYR A 28 -6.02 -6.30 -15.66
N ALA A 29 -6.89 -5.29 -15.54
CA ALA A 29 -8.30 -5.44 -15.20
C ALA A 29 -9.05 -6.18 -16.34
N ASP A 30 -9.03 -7.50 -16.31
CA ASP A 30 -9.69 -8.37 -17.27
C ASP A 30 -10.47 -9.49 -16.58
N SER A 31 -11.21 -10.25 -17.38
CA SER A 31 -12.01 -11.38 -16.88
C SER A 31 -11.17 -12.46 -16.21
N ALA A 32 -9.92 -12.65 -16.63
CA ALA A 32 -9.02 -13.65 -16.05
C ALA A 32 -8.59 -13.25 -14.64
N LEU A 33 -8.27 -11.99 -14.41
CA LEU A 33 -7.93 -11.47 -13.08
C LEU A 33 -9.15 -11.55 -12.15
N HIS A 34 -10.34 -11.09 -12.57
CA HIS A 34 -11.57 -11.20 -11.79
C HIS A 34 -11.92 -12.65 -11.43
N ALA A 35 -11.71 -13.59 -12.36
CA ALA A 35 -11.88 -15.02 -12.09
C ALA A 35 -10.90 -15.56 -11.03
N ARG A 36 -9.68 -15.00 -10.94
CA ARG A 36 -8.72 -15.38 -9.88
C ARG A 36 -9.20 -14.88 -8.50
N PHE A 37 -9.70 -13.65 -8.38
CA PHE A 37 -10.28 -13.13 -7.14
C PHE A 37 -11.50 -13.95 -6.72
N THR A 38 -12.38 -14.28 -7.66
CA THR A 38 -13.55 -15.13 -7.41
C THR A 38 -13.15 -16.51 -6.88
N ARG A 39 -12.18 -17.18 -7.51
CA ARG A 39 -11.66 -18.48 -7.03
C ARG A 39 -11.04 -18.37 -5.63
N LEU A 40 -10.34 -17.28 -5.35
CA LEU A 40 -9.77 -17.05 -4.02
C LEU A 40 -10.86 -16.93 -2.95
N ARG A 41 -11.90 -16.12 -3.19
CA ARG A 41 -13.05 -15.98 -2.26
C ARG A 41 -13.75 -17.30 -2.02
N GLN A 42 -14.05 -18.07 -3.09
CA GLN A 42 -14.66 -19.40 -2.99
C GLN A 42 -13.80 -20.39 -2.19
N ARG A 43 -12.47 -20.29 -2.32
CA ARG A 43 -11.56 -21.13 -1.53
C ARG A 43 -11.59 -20.76 -0.06
N LEU A 44 -11.57 -19.47 0.28
CA LEU A 44 -11.66 -19.01 1.67
C LEU A 44 -12.97 -19.46 2.32
N GLU A 45 -14.08 -19.34 1.60
CA GLU A 45 -15.40 -19.82 2.05
C GLU A 45 -15.40 -21.33 2.31
N ARG A 46 -14.94 -22.16 1.36
CA ARG A 46 -14.83 -23.61 1.53
C ARG A 46 -13.94 -24.01 2.70
N GLU A 47 -12.87 -23.28 2.95
CA GLU A 47 -11.94 -23.52 4.06
C GLU A 47 -12.39 -22.84 5.36
N GLN A 48 -13.55 -22.19 5.37
CA GLN A 48 -14.13 -21.47 6.51
C GLN A 48 -13.16 -20.44 7.12
N ILE A 49 -12.40 -19.74 6.27
CA ILE A 49 -11.49 -18.67 6.70
C ILE A 49 -12.24 -17.34 6.65
N PRO A 50 -12.52 -16.69 7.80
CA PRO A 50 -13.33 -15.47 7.87
C PRO A 50 -12.51 -14.22 7.45
N LEU A 51 -12.08 -14.19 6.17
CA LEU A 51 -11.27 -13.12 5.60
C LEU A 51 -11.96 -12.59 4.34
N ARG A 52 -12.23 -11.30 4.32
CA ARG A 52 -12.76 -10.61 3.14
C ARG A 52 -11.62 -10.19 2.21
N ILE A 53 -11.81 -10.44 0.90
CA ILE A 53 -10.84 -10.04 -0.13
C ILE A 53 -11.45 -8.94 -0.98
N HIS A 54 -10.78 -7.79 -0.99
CA HIS A 54 -11.04 -6.66 -1.87
C HIS A 54 -10.10 -6.73 -3.06
N GLU A 55 -10.62 -6.50 -4.24
CA GLU A 55 -9.82 -6.49 -5.47
C GLU A 55 -8.99 -5.20 -5.52
N GLY A 56 -7.79 -5.30 -6.05
CA GLY A 56 -6.89 -4.19 -6.31
C GLY A 56 -5.73 -4.66 -7.17
N MET A 57 -4.77 -3.80 -7.37
CA MET A 57 -3.48 -4.14 -7.97
C MET A 57 -2.42 -3.16 -7.49
N GLU A 58 -1.18 -3.60 -7.48
CA GLU A 58 -0.01 -2.75 -7.31
C GLU A 58 0.54 -2.43 -8.70
N VAL A 59 0.33 -1.19 -9.14
CA VAL A 59 0.65 -0.77 -10.51
C VAL A 59 2.07 -0.26 -10.56
N PHE A 60 2.95 -0.96 -11.29
CA PHE A 60 4.28 -0.44 -11.58
C PHE A 60 4.18 0.75 -12.55
N THR A 61 4.69 1.88 -12.11
CA THR A 61 4.53 3.16 -12.81
C THR A 61 5.52 3.29 -13.95
N THR A 62 4.98 3.53 -15.15
CA THR A 62 5.70 3.86 -16.38
C THR A 62 5.06 5.08 -17.03
N PRO A 63 5.67 5.70 -18.04
CA PRO A 63 5.04 6.80 -18.80
C PRO A 63 3.68 6.44 -19.43
N GLU A 64 3.34 5.15 -19.51
CA GLU A 64 2.04 4.68 -20.00
C GLU A 64 0.91 4.73 -18.98
N LEU A 65 1.21 4.99 -17.68
CA LEU A 65 0.22 5.01 -16.61
C LEU A 65 -1.02 5.85 -16.94
N PRO A 66 -0.89 7.09 -17.48
CA PRO A 66 -2.06 7.91 -17.85
C PRO A 66 -2.95 7.22 -18.87
N ARG A 67 -2.38 6.61 -19.90
CA ARG A 67 -3.12 5.89 -20.94
C ARG A 67 -3.83 4.66 -20.38
N LEU A 68 -3.17 3.87 -19.53
CA LEU A 68 -3.75 2.69 -18.91
C LEU A 68 -4.94 3.03 -18.01
N LEU A 69 -4.89 4.19 -17.33
CA LEU A 69 -6.01 4.72 -16.56
C LEU A 69 -7.18 5.12 -17.45
N ASP A 70 -6.91 5.85 -18.54
CA ASP A 70 -7.94 6.30 -19.48
C ASP A 70 -8.62 5.14 -20.22
N GLU A 71 -7.89 4.04 -20.44
CA GLU A 71 -8.42 2.79 -21.01
C GLU A 71 -9.16 1.91 -20.00
N GLY A 72 -9.22 2.27 -18.72
CA GLY A 72 -9.88 1.48 -17.68
C GLY A 72 -9.20 0.13 -17.40
N ARG A 73 -7.90 0.03 -17.64
CA ARG A 73 -7.14 -1.23 -17.50
C ARG A 73 -6.62 -1.51 -16.11
N LEU A 74 -6.80 -0.59 -15.17
CA LEU A 74 -6.25 -0.66 -13.84
C LEU A 74 -7.37 -0.75 -12.79
N LEU A 75 -7.15 -1.57 -11.74
CA LEU A 75 -8.04 -1.67 -10.61
C LEU A 75 -7.55 -0.77 -9.47
N THR A 76 -8.47 -0.01 -8.92
CA THR A 76 -8.27 0.72 -7.66
C THR A 76 -8.50 -0.20 -6.46
N LEU A 77 -8.10 0.20 -5.27
CA LEU A 77 -8.29 -0.57 -4.04
C LEU A 77 -9.78 -0.69 -3.71
N GLY A 78 -10.34 -1.90 -3.84
CA GLY A 78 -11.75 -2.18 -3.57
C GLY A 78 -12.74 -1.39 -4.45
N GLY A 79 -12.35 -0.91 -5.64
CA GLY A 79 -13.20 -0.10 -6.51
C GLY A 79 -13.41 1.34 -6.01
N THR A 80 -12.57 1.82 -5.10
CA THR A 80 -12.60 3.18 -4.55
C THR A 80 -11.78 4.14 -5.40
N ARG A 81 -11.63 5.41 -5.00
CA ARG A 81 -10.74 6.36 -5.68
C ARG A 81 -9.24 6.12 -5.45
N TYR A 82 -8.86 5.20 -4.59
CA TYR A 82 -7.47 4.97 -4.18
C TYR A 82 -6.77 3.99 -5.12
N LEU A 83 -5.70 4.44 -5.78
CA LEU A 83 -4.88 3.65 -6.70
C LEU A 83 -3.51 3.37 -6.07
N LEU A 84 -3.19 2.11 -5.82
CA LEU A 84 -1.87 1.71 -5.32
C LEU A 84 -0.87 1.67 -6.49
N ILE A 85 0.20 2.44 -6.36
CA ILE A 85 1.26 2.55 -7.36
C ILE A 85 2.64 2.37 -6.75
N GLU A 86 3.52 1.75 -7.50
CA GLU A 86 4.95 1.61 -7.16
C GLU A 86 5.82 2.12 -8.32
N PHE A 87 7.07 2.43 -8.01
CA PHE A 87 8.07 2.92 -8.94
C PHE A 87 9.34 2.07 -8.90
N ALA A 88 10.21 2.24 -9.89
CA ALA A 88 11.56 1.73 -9.80
C ALA A 88 12.29 2.37 -8.60
N PHE A 89 13.08 1.59 -7.85
CA PHE A 89 13.69 2.08 -6.61
C PHE A 89 14.66 3.25 -6.81
N GLY A 90 15.28 3.34 -7.97
CA GLY A 90 16.20 4.43 -8.33
C GLY A 90 15.57 5.52 -9.18
N GLU A 91 14.23 5.60 -9.24
CA GLU A 91 13.54 6.55 -10.09
C GLU A 91 13.75 7.99 -9.62
N SER A 92 13.67 8.94 -10.56
CA SER A 92 13.85 10.37 -10.31
C SER A 92 12.66 10.99 -9.59
N GLU A 93 12.90 11.95 -8.71
CA GLU A 93 11.85 12.73 -8.02
C GLU A 93 10.88 13.38 -9.01
N TRP A 94 11.40 13.91 -10.12
CA TRP A 94 10.59 14.53 -11.17
C TRP A 94 9.54 13.56 -11.74
N PHE A 95 9.93 12.31 -11.98
CA PHE A 95 9.00 11.30 -12.51
C PHE A 95 7.92 10.90 -11.50
N PHE A 96 8.27 10.85 -10.19
CA PHE A 96 7.26 10.71 -9.13
C PHE A 96 6.24 11.84 -9.20
N ASP A 97 6.69 13.09 -9.23
CA ASP A 97 5.81 14.26 -9.23
C ASP A 97 4.89 14.27 -10.45
N GLU A 98 5.41 13.96 -11.63
CA GLU A 98 4.64 13.88 -12.87
C GLU A 98 3.53 12.82 -12.77
N MET A 99 3.88 11.59 -12.36
CA MET A 99 2.93 10.47 -12.35
C MET A 99 1.91 10.59 -11.20
N LEU A 100 2.32 11.06 -10.04
CA LEU A 100 1.40 11.35 -8.93
C LEU A 100 0.38 12.44 -9.33
N ALA A 101 0.83 13.48 -10.02
CA ALA A 101 -0.05 14.52 -10.56
C ALA A 101 -0.99 13.97 -11.64
N ALA A 102 -0.52 13.09 -12.52
CA ALA A 102 -1.32 12.46 -13.57
C ALA A 102 -2.47 11.60 -12.98
N VAL A 103 -2.23 10.90 -11.87
CA VAL A 103 -3.27 10.14 -11.13
C VAL A 103 -4.30 11.10 -10.55
N ARG A 104 -3.85 12.16 -9.84
CA ARG A 104 -4.76 13.17 -9.24
C ARG A 104 -5.60 13.89 -10.29
N ALA A 105 -5.04 14.21 -11.44
CA ALA A 105 -5.75 14.86 -12.55
C ALA A 105 -6.95 14.05 -13.07
N ARG A 106 -6.98 12.74 -12.80
CA ARG A 106 -8.09 11.83 -13.15
C ARG A 106 -9.10 11.61 -12.02
N GLY A 107 -9.04 12.43 -10.96
CA GLY A 107 -9.92 12.32 -9.79
C GLY A 107 -9.59 11.13 -8.87
N LEU A 108 -8.45 10.47 -9.08
CA LEU A 108 -7.97 9.39 -8.23
C LEU A 108 -7.02 9.92 -7.16
N THR A 109 -6.91 9.17 -6.07
CA THR A 109 -5.94 9.45 -5.00
C THR A 109 -4.82 8.43 -5.09
N PRO A 110 -3.58 8.84 -5.41
CA PRO A 110 -2.46 7.91 -5.44
C PRO A 110 -2.12 7.41 -4.04
N VAL A 111 -1.97 6.10 -3.89
CA VAL A 111 -1.39 5.44 -2.73
C VAL A 111 0.01 5.00 -3.13
N LEU A 112 1.04 5.67 -2.60
CA LEU A 112 2.42 5.35 -2.90
C LEU A 112 2.88 4.18 -2.04
N ALA A 113 3.15 3.05 -2.69
CA ALA A 113 3.61 1.84 -2.05
C ALA A 113 5.05 1.99 -1.54
N HIS A 114 5.29 1.53 -0.32
CA HIS A 114 6.61 1.41 0.33
C HIS A 114 7.61 2.55 0.00
N PRO A 115 7.21 3.84 0.20
CA PRO A 115 8.00 4.97 -0.23
C PRO A 115 9.38 5.06 0.42
N GLU A 116 9.57 4.45 1.59
CA GLU A 116 10.84 4.35 2.31
C GLU A 116 11.91 3.51 1.57
N ARG A 117 11.50 2.78 0.51
CA ARG A 117 12.43 1.95 -0.29
C ARG A 117 13.03 2.69 -1.48
N TYR A 118 12.51 3.85 -1.85
CA TYR A 118 13.04 4.64 -2.97
C TYR A 118 14.29 5.41 -2.58
N THR A 119 15.27 5.43 -3.47
CA THR A 119 16.57 6.07 -3.24
C THR A 119 16.41 7.56 -2.94
N CYS A 120 15.57 8.28 -3.69
CA CYS A 120 15.32 9.71 -3.46
C CYS A 120 14.75 9.98 -2.04
N VAL A 121 13.85 9.12 -1.54
CA VAL A 121 13.30 9.22 -0.18
C VAL A 121 14.36 8.89 0.88
N GLN A 122 15.21 7.90 0.62
CA GLN A 122 16.30 7.56 1.53
C GLN A 122 17.37 8.65 1.61
N ASP A 123 17.55 9.44 0.55
CA ASP A 123 18.45 10.59 0.50
C ASP A 123 17.79 11.83 1.11
N GLU A 124 16.51 12.07 0.85
CA GLU A 124 15.73 13.21 1.36
C GLU A 124 14.34 12.77 1.86
N PRO A 125 14.22 12.26 3.10
CA PRO A 125 12.93 11.77 3.63
C PRO A 125 11.80 12.81 3.69
N ARG A 126 12.16 14.11 3.67
CA ARG A 126 11.17 15.21 3.67
C ARG A 126 10.29 15.25 2.43
N LEU A 127 10.67 14.56 1.33
CA LEU A 127 9.83 14.34 0.16
C LEU A 127 8.49 13.71 0.53
N LEU A 128 8.46 12.79 1.50
CA LEU A 128 7.24 12.15 1.99
C LEU A 128 6.23 13.19 2.51
N ARG A 129 6.71 14.16 3.31
CA ARG A 129 5.86 15.23 3.84
C ARG A 129 5.30 16.12 2.71
N ARG A 130 6.08 16.36 1.68
CA ARG A 130 5.65 17.15 0.52
C ARG A 130 4.56 16.41 -0.24
N TRP A 131 4.79 15.17 -0.61
CA TRP A 131 3.82 14.36 -1.36
C TRP A 131 2.52 14.12 -0.58
N ALA A 132 2.60 13.92 0.76
CA ALA A 132 1.41 13.84 1.60
C ALA A 132 0.56 15.11 1.52
N ARG A 133 1.18 16.31 1.67
CA ARG A 133 0.49 17.60 1.53
C ARG A 133 -0.12 17.83 0.15
N GLU A 134 0.46 17.24 -0.88
CA GLU A 134 -0.05 17.28 -2.25
C GLU A 134 -1.17 16.25 -2.50
N GLY A 135 -1.61 15.51 -1.50
CA GLY A 135 -2.71 14.57 -1.58
C GLY A 135 -2.32 13.14 -2.00
N THR A 136 -1.05 12.77 -1.80
CA THR A 136 -0.59 11.39 -1.96
C THR A 136 -0.70 10.65 -0.63
N VAL A 137 -1.34 9.49 -0.63
CA VAL A 137 -1.41 8.58 0.51
C VAL A 137 -0.10 7.78 0.59
N LEU A 138 0.56 7.79 1.74
CA LEU A 138 1.84 7.12 1.96
C LEU A 138 1.63 5.81 2.71
N GLN A 139 1.95 4.68 2.06
CA GLN A 139 1.85 3.33 2.62
C GLN A 139 3.24 2.76 2.89
N ALA A 140 3.69 2.79 4.14
CA ALA A 140 4.95 2.14 4.52
C ALA A 140 4.82 0.61 4.57
N ASN A 141 5.92 -0.09 4.28
CA ASN A 141 5.99 -1.54 4.38
C ASN A 141 6.41 -1.95 5.80
N LYS A 142 5.65 -2.84 6.44
CA LYS A 142 6.00 -3.32 7.79
C LYS A 142 7.40 -3.90 7.88
N GLY A 143 7.86 -4.62 6.83
CA GLY A 143 9.18 -5.24 6.80
C GLY A 143 10.34 -4.24 6.88
N SER A 144 10.11 -2.99 6.47
CA SER A 144 11.12 -1.93 6.56
C SER A 144 11.42 -1.56 8.00
N PHE A 145 10.43 -1.52 8.87
CA PHE A 145 10.62 -1.23 10.30
C PHE A 145 11.50 -2.28 11.02
N PHE A 146 11.50 -3.50 10.51
CA PHE A 146 12.31 -4.61 11.02
C PHE A 146 13.62 -4.83 10.23
N GLY A 147 14.02 -3.86 9.39
CA GLY A 147 15.27 -3.89 8.65
C GLY A 147 15.34 -4.87 7.48
N MET A 148 14.21 -5.48 7.06
CA MET A 148 14.16 -6.49 6.01
C MET A 148 14.70 -5.99 4.67
N PHE A 149 14.58 -4.71 4.38
CA PHE A 149 14.98 -4.05 3.13
C PHE A 149 16.24 -3.17 3.28
N GLY A 150 17.00 -3.41 4.33
CA GLY A 150 18.25 -2.71 4.60
C GLY A 150 18.12 -1.49 5.51
N ARG A 151 19.27 -1.02 6.01
CA ARG A 151 19.32 0.05 7.03
C ARG A 151 18.77 1.40 6.56
N ARG A 152 18.94 1.75 5.29
CA ARG A 152 18.45 3.01 4.75
C ARG A 152 16.92 3.04 4.68
N ALA A 153 16.30 1.95 4.20
CA ALA A 153 14.84 1.81 4.17
C ALA A 153 14.27 1.83 5.60
N ALA A 154 14.91 1.14 6.55
CA ALA A 154 14.50 1.17 7.95
C ALA A 154 14.56 2.58 8.53
N ALA A 155 15.68 3.30 8.32
CA ALA A 155 15.82 4.68 8.79
C ALA A 155 14.75 5.61 8.21
N ALA A 156 14.43 5.49 6.91
CA ALA A 156 13.39 6.27 6.26
C ALA A 156 11.98 5.94 6.81
N ALA A 157 11.69 4.64 7.05
CA ALA A 157 10.42 4.21 7.65
C ALA A 157 10.25 4.76 9.07
N HIS A 158 11.27 4.63 9.92
CA HIS A 158 11.26 5.15 11.30
C HIS A 158 11.13 6.68 11.31
N TRP A 159 11.85 7.36 10.41
CA TRP A 159 11.72 8.81 10.26
C TRP A 159 10.28 9.21 9.89
N ALA A 160 9.67 8.52 8.92
CA ALA A 160 8.32 8.83 8.46
C ALA A 160 7.25 8.61 9.55
N LEU A 161 7.42 7.57 10.37
CA LEU A 161 6.55 7.32 11.53
C LEU A 161 6.74 8.41 12.60
N ALA A 162 7.98 8.72 12.97
CA ALA A 162 8.30 9.77 13.95
C ALA A 162 7.87 11.17 13.49
N ASP A 163 7.96 11.46 12.18
CA ASP A 163 7.47 12.70 11.58
C ASP A 163 5.94 12.79 11.55
N GLY A 164 5.26 11.65 11.62
CA GLY A 164 3.80 11.58 11.55
C GLY A 164 3.23 11.81 10.15
N CYS A 165 4.02 11.64 9.08
CA CYS A 165 3.56 11.85 7.71
C CYS A 165 2.97 10.59 7.04
N LEU A 166 2.99 9.44 7.70
CA LEU A 166 2.38 8.21 7.19
C LEU A 166 0.85 8.24 7.28
N HIS A 167 0.21 7.58 6.32
CA HIS A 167 -1.23 7.31 6.33
C HIS A 167 -1.54 5.87 6.74
N LEU A 168 -0.73 4.90 6.33
CA LEU A 168 -0.93 3.50 6.70
C LEU A 168 0.37 2.69 6.62
N ILE A 169 0.34 1.54 7.27
CA ILE A 169 1.40 0.52 7.17
C ILE A 169 0.77 -0.76 6.64
N ALA A 170 1.38 -1.36 5.63
CA ALA A 170 0.89 -2.58 5.00
C ALA A 170 1.88 -3.74 5.13
N SER A 171 1.38 -4.96 4.94
CA SER A 171 2.21 -6.18 5.01
C SER A 171 3.12 -6.34 3.81
N ASP A 172 2.67 -5.91 2.63
CA ASP A 172 3.32 -6.22 1.35
C ASP A 172 3.70 -7.71 1.26
N ALA A 173 2.72 -8.58 1.54
CA ALA A 173 2.93 -9.99 1.80
C ALA A 173 3.06 -10.80 0.51
N HIS A 174 4.12 -11.62 0.43
CA HIS A 174 4.42 -12.45 -0.74
C HIS A 174 4.47 -13.94 -0.43
N SER A 175 4.61 -14.34 0.83
CA SER A 175 4.69 -15.74 1.22
C SER A 175 4.21 -15.98 2.65
N PRO A 176 3.88 -17.24 3.00
CA PRO A 176 3.53 -17.56 4.39
C PRO A 176 4.72 -17.63 5.35
N TYR A 177 5.96 -17.48 4.85
CA TYR A 177 7.16 -17.74 5.64
C TYR A 177 8.02 -16.52 5.91
N ARG A 178 8.17 -15.62 4.95
CA ARG A 178 9.12 -14.50 5.05
C ARG A 178 8.46 -13.11 4.99
N ARG A 179 7.71 -12.80 3.96
CA ARG A 179 6.90 -11.57 3.84
C ARG A 179 5.46 -11.97 4.08
N THR A 180 5.11 -12.10 5.36
CA THR A 180 3.83 -12.70 5.77
C THR A 180 2.72 -11.66 5.93
N THR A 181 1.48 -12.15 5.96
CA THR A 181 0.27 -11.35 6.22
C THR A 181 0.02 -11.11 7.71
N ARG A 182 0.90 -11.55 8.62
CA ARG A 182 0.78 -11.26 10.07
C ARG A 182 0.98 -9.76 10.30
N MET A 183 0.08 -9.13 11.05
CA MET A 183 0.12 -7.69 11.32
C MET A 183 0.25 -7.36 12.82
N SER A 184 0.17 -8.37 13.71
CA SER A 184 0.31 -8.13 15.15
C SER A 184 1.69 -7.59 15.54
N ASP A 185 2.75 -8.09 14.90
CA ASP A 185 4.13 -7.66 15.14
C ASP A 185 4.34 -6.16 14.89
N ILE A 186 3.80 -5.64 13.81
CA ILE A 186 3.93 -4.22 13.49
C ILE A 186 2.94 -3.35 14.30
N PHE A 187 1.81 -3.91 14.70
CA PHE A 187 0.89 -3.23 15.59
C PHE A 187 1.57 -2.98 16.95
N ASP A 188 2.11 -4.03 17.56
CA ASP A 188 2.82 -3.94 18.84
C ASP A 188 4.01 -2.98 18.76
N PHE A 189 4.83 -3.10 17.71
CA PHE A 189 5.94 -2.19 17.47
C PHE A 189 5.49 -0.72 17.37
N THR A 190 4.41 -0.44 16.62
CA THR A 190 3.94 0.94 16.42
C THR A 190 3.33 1.50 17.70
N ALA A 191 2.61 0.68 18.46
CA ALA A 191 2.07 1.05 19.77
C ALA A 191 3.17 1.40 20.79
N ASP A 192 4.22 0.60 20.84
CA ASP A 192 5.38 0.84 21.72
C ASP A 192 6.20 2.06 21.28
N PHE A 193 6.35 2.28 19.98
CA PHE A 193 7.16 3.37 19.42
C PHE A 193 6.47 4.74 19.53
N ALA A 194 5.16 4.79 19.29
CA ALA A 194 4.40 6.03 19.22
C ALA A 194 3.23 6.06 20.22
N ALA A 195 2.19 5.27 20.00
CA ALA A 195 1.04 5.05 20.89
C ALA A 195 0.09 4.01 20.28
N GLU A 196 -0.76 3.37 21.08
CA GLU A 196 -1.75 2.40 20.61
C GLU A 196 -2.77 3.04 19.65
N GLU A 197 -3.18 4.28 19.92
CA GLU A 197 -4.10 5.04 19.08
C GLU A 197 -3.50 5.30 17.69
N ILE A 198 -2.18 5.51 17.59
CA ILE A 198 -1.48 5.69 16.31
C ILE A 198 -1.38 4.35 15.57
N ALA A 199 -1.12 3.25 16.29
CA ALA A 199 -1.12 1.92 15.70
C ALA A 199 -2.51 1.57 15.14
N ASP A 200 -3.57 1.79 15.90
CA ASP A 200 -4.95 1.57 15.44
C ASP A 200 -5.29 2.46 14.23
N PHE A 201 -4.88 3.71 14.24
CA PHE A 201 -5.11 4.65 13.16
C PHE A 201 -4.45 4.21 11.84
N LEU A 202 -3.15 3.86 11.88
CA LEU A 202 -2.38 3.48 10.70
C LEU A 202 -2.71 2.07 10.16
N LEU A 203 -3.17 1.16 11.03
CA LEU A 203 -3.34 -0.25 10.71
C LEU A 203 -4.80 -0.70 10.58
N ARG A 204 -5.75 0.10 11.08
CA ARG A 204 -7.18 -0.22 11.07
C ARG A 204 -8.06 0.90 10.52
N GLN A 205 -8.00 2.12 11.08
CA GLN A 205 -8.92 3.19 10.72
C GLN A 205 -8.69 3.67 9.28
N ASN A 206 -7.50 4.15 8.93
CA ASN A 206 -7.20 4.60 7.57
C ASN A 206 -7.37 3.51 6.50
N PRO A 207 -6.89 2.24 6.69
CA PRO A 207 -7.20 1.16 5.77
C PRO A 207 -8.70 0.93 5.57
N ALA A 208 -9.50 0.96 6.64
CA ALA A 208 -10.96 0.84 6.54
C ALA A 208 -11.59 2.03 5.80
N ASP A 209 -11.08 3.25 6.00
CA ASP A 209 -11.53 4.45 5.31
C ASP A 209 -11.23 4.41 3.81
N ILE A 210 -10.05 3.88 3.40
CA ILE A 210 -9.74 3.61 2.00
C ILE A 210 -10.78 2.69 1.37
N LEU A 211 -11.07 1.55 2.00
CA LEU A 211 -12.04 0.57 1.49
C LEU A 211 -13.48 1.11 1.49
N ALA A 212 -13.79 2.06 2.35
CA ALA A 212 -15.08 2.76 2.40
C ALA A 212 -15.13 4.01 1.49
N ASN A 213 -14.09 4.28 0.71
CA ASN A 213 -13.93 5.45 -0.14
C ASN A 213 -14.05 6.79 0.62
N ARG A 214 -13.67 6.81 1.91
CA ARG A 214 -13.64 8.00 2.77
C ARG A 214 -12.26 8.68 2.71
N PRO A 215 -12.14 9.96 3.09
CA PRO A 215 -10.85 10.64 3.24
C PRO A 215 -9.98 9.97 4.30
N VAL A 216 -8.67 9.92 4.04
CA VAL A 216 -7.66 9.49 5.00
C VAL A 216 -6.71 10.64 5.33
N TYR A 217 -6.10 10.58 6.49
CA TYR A 217 -5.26 11.63 7.03
C TYR A 217 -3.91 11.05 7.48
N THR A 218 -2.88 11.89 7.52
CA THR A 218 -1.62 11.56 8.18
C THR A 218 -1.81 11.56 9.70
N VAL A 219 -0.88 10.91 10.44
CA VAL A 219 -0.87 10.99 11.92
C VAL A 219 -0.82 12.45 12.38
N ARG A 220 0.00 13.28 11.73
CA ARG A 220 0.16 14.71 12.04
C ARG A 220 -1.11 15.54 11.82
N GLU A 221 -1.96 15.18 10.89
CA GLU A 221 -3.24 15.86 10.62
C GLU A 221 -4.33 15.42 11.59
N LYS A 222 -4.20 14.22 12.15
CA LYS A 222 -5.21 13.61 13.01
C LYS A 222 -5.01 13.94 14.49
N PHE A 223 -3.76 14.00 14.94
CA PHE A 223 -3.35 14.19 16.33
C PHE A 223 -2.49 15.45 16.50
#